data_e561547a88a28cc890cc6ce834d9e161
#
_entry.id   e561547a88a28cc890cc6ce834d9e161
#
_cell.length_a   1.000
_cell.length_b   1.000
_cell.length_c   1.000
_cell.angle_alpha   90.00
_cell.angle_beta   90.00
_cell.angle_gamma   90.00
#
_symmetry.space_group_name_H-M   'P 1'
#
loop_
_entity.id
_entity.type
_entity.pdbx_description
1 polymer ?
#
loop_
_entity_poly.entity_id
_entity_poly.type
_entity_poly.pdbx_seq_one_letter_code
_entity_poly.pdbx_strand_id
1 'polypeptide(L)' 'MASAISSPEIFIALVVAAHAAILALRLSVSLYRA' A
#
# COMPACT_ATOMS: atom_id res chain seq x y z
N MET A 1 9.34 5.83 21.43
CA MET A 1 8.77 5.31 20.32
C MET A 1 9.57 4.47 19.37
N ALA A 2 10.76 4.17 19.63
CA ALA A 2 11.56 3.44 18.67
C ALA A 2 11.62 1.98 19.08
N SER A 3 10.59 1.22 18.78
CA SER A 3 10.71 -0.22 18.87
C SER A 3 11.37 -0.75 17.60
N ALA A 4 12.14 -1.81 17.73
CA ALA A 4 12.77 -2.44 16.59
C ALA A 4 11.69 -3.00 15.65
N ILE A 5 11.86 -2.76 14.38
CA ILE A 5 10.94 -3.28 13.35
C ILE A 5 11.49 -4.63 12.88
N SER A 6 10.65 -5.64 12.88
CA SER A 6 11.03 -6.98 12.44
C SER A 6 10.91 -7.11 10.93
N SER A 7 11.66 -8.06 10.33
CA SER A 7 11.55 -8.35 8.90
C SER A 7 10.15 -8.76 8.46
N PRO A 8 9.43 -9.64 9.19
CA PRO A 8 8.04 -9.94 8.84
C PRO A 8 7.13 -8.71 8.87
N GLU A 9 7.35 -7.82 9.79
CA GLU A 9 6.59 -6.58 9.91
C GLU A 9 6.80 -5.68 8.71
N ILE A 10 8.03 -5.54 8.26
CA ILE A 10 8.36 -4.77 7.05
C ILE A 10 7.71 -5.40 5.83
N PHE A 11 7.76 -6.70 5.71
CA PHE A 11 7.16 -7.42 4.59
C PHE A 11 5.65 -7.17 4.53
N ILE A 12 4.97 -7.29 5.65
CA ILE A 12 3.53 -7.04 5.71
C ILE A 12 3.21 -5.59 5.34
N ALA A 13 3.99 -4.64 5.84
CA ALA A 13 3.79 -3.24 5.53
C ALA A 13 3.93 -2.98 4.02
N LEU A 14 4.91 -3.58 3.37
CA LEU A 14 5.10 -3.42 1.94
C LEU A 14 3.98 -4.07 1.13
N VAL A 15 3.50 -5.22 1.53
CA VAL A 15 2.37 -5.89 0.85
C VAL A 15 1.10 -5.04 0.96
N VAL A 16 0.81 -4.52 2.14
CA VAL A 16 -0.35 -3.64 2.34
C VAL A 16 -0.22 -2.38 1.49
N ALA A 17 0.97 -1.78 1.46
CA ALA A 17 1.22 -0.58 0.66
C ALA A 17 1.04 -0.86 -0.84
N ALA A 18 1.50 -2.00 -1.32
CA ALA A 18 1.33 -2.39 -2.72
C ALA A 18 -0.14 -2.52 -3.10
N HIS A 19 -0.96 -3.14 -2.26
CA HIS A 19 -2.39 -3.26 -2.51
C HIS A 19 -3.07 -1.89 -2.49
N ALA A 20 -2.73 -1.04 -1.55
CA ALA A 20 -3.29 0.30 -1.47
C ALA A 20 -2.94 1.12 -2.72
N ALA A 21 -1.72 1.00 -3.24
CA ALA A 21 -1.30 1.70 -4.44
C ALA A 21 -2.11 1.27 -5.68
N ILE A 22 -2.33 -0.03 -5.83
CA ILE A 22 -3.12 -0.55 -6.95
C ILE A 22 -4.57 -0.04 -6.87
N LEU A 23 -5.16 -0.06 -5.69
CA LEU A 23 -6.53 0.44 -5.50
C LEU A 23 -6.62 1.93 -5.82
N ALA A 24 -5.62 2.70 -5.42
CA ALA A 24 -5.59 4.13 -5.74
C ALA A 24 -5.49 4.38 -7.24
N LEU A 25 -4.68 3.61 -7.94
CA LEU A 25 -4.56 3.71 -9.39
C LEU A 25 -5.89 3.39 -10.08
N ARG A 26 -6.58 2.36 -9.64
CA ARG A 26 -7.87 1.98 -10.21
C ARG A 26 -8.90 3.07 -10.01
N LEU A 27 -8.93 3.69 -8.85
CA LEU A 27 -9.84 4.80 -8.60
C LEU A 27 -9.53 5.98 -9.51
N SER A 28 -8.26 6.31 -9.68
CA SER A 28 -7.85 7.43 -10.54
C SER A 28 -8.23 7.19 -11.99
N VAL A 29 -8.08 5.97 -12.49
CA VAL A 29 -8.49 5.61 -13.85
C VAL A 29 -10.00 5.73 -13.99
N SER A 30 -10.76 5.28 -13.01
CA SER A 30 -12.23 5.38 -13.05
C SER A 30 -12.69 6.83 -13.12
N LEU A 31 -12.06 7.72 -12.38
CA LEU A 31 -12.38 9.15 -12.41
C LEU A 31 -11.94 9.78 -13.73
N TYR A 32 -10.83 9.37 -14.29
CA TYR A 32 -10.35 9.88 -15.55
C TYR A 32 -11.27 9.49 -16.71
N ARG A 33 -11.89 8.32 -16.62
CA ARG A 33 -12.77 7.79 -17.66
C ARG A 33 -14.26 8.01 -17.42
N ALA A 34 -14.55 8.68 -16.32
CA ALA A 34 -15.96 8.94 -15.95
C ALA A 34 -16.69 9.86 -16.94
#